data_34639821aa183d14fc95dca14adce7cb
#
_entry.id   34639821aa183d14fc95dca14adce7cb
#
_cell.length_a   1.000
_cell.length_b   1.000
_cell.length_c   1.000
_cell.angle_alpha   90.00
_cell.angle_beta   90.00
_cell.angle_gamma   90.00
#
_symmetry.space_group_name_H-M   'P 1'
#
loop_
_entity.id
_entity.type
_entity.pdbx_description
1 polymer ?
#
loop_
_entity_poly.entity_id
_entity_poly.type
_entity_poly.pdbx_seq_one_letter_code
_entity_poly.pdbx_strand_id
1 'polypeptide(L)'
;MHGRNMSNTSLENKQLTYCDGCGNLKPDIHRRYLNKAYCTACYVRCFVKKPCPKCGKDARLLKNDTHNVCERCLRSVPCIRCGKVAKSTARTPYGIVCQSCYQRYFTKKKTCYECNKQAVNVSRYSAVPHDEPICASCAQKYTHKTCPCCGRYRKLVQTDKGEMCQKCHDLGQIPCSGCQKPMWAGRGQRCHECYLRERLTREIELNKHLFRNPNIKESYANFIEWLAETRGYGWTVEKHLKYIDFFAHCDKTWGEIPSYKKLVIEFKPDGLRTYLNALRWLIETNQVKVDKQLKTEMAEEQRIEQLLAKLGDITPPIILKYLDYLHTRRLERGTSITTLRLSLQPVVDMYHQFELKDENTPSQAQLDAYLAIKSGQRASLMSFLPFLRNNY
;
A
#
# COMPACT_ATOMS: atom_id res chain seq x y z
N MET A 1 -13.77 -73.35 3.83
CA MET A 1 -12.32 -73.48 4.19
C MET A 1 -11.59 -72.27 3.59
N HIS A 2 -11.42 -71.21 4.36
CA HIS A 2 -10.64 -70.07 3.94
C HIS A 2 -9.54 -69.85 4.96
N GLY A 3 -8.31 -70.19 4.55
CA GLY A 3 -7.12 -69.99 5.33
C GLY A 3 -6.79 -68.53 5.50
N ARG A 4 -6.69 -68.07 6.73
CA ARG A 4 -6.11 -66.76 7.08
C ARG A 4 -4.59 -66.84 6.98
N ASN A 5 -3.99 -66.16 6.01
CA ASN A 5 -2.57 -65.89 5.97
C ASN A 5 -2.22 -64.94 7.12
N MET A 6 -1.49 -65.44 8.09
CA MET A 6 -0.77 -64.62 9.07
C MET A 6 0.42 -64.00 8.39
N SER A 7 0.38 -62.69 8.14
CA SER A 7 1.53 -61.91 7.71
C SER A 7 2.49 -61.76 8.86
N ASN A 8 3.70 -62.25 8.67
CA ASN A 8 4.86 -62.01 9.49
C ASN A 8 5.12 -60.50 9.65
N THR A 9 4.88 -59.96 10.86
CA THR A 9 5.33 -58.66 11.25
C THR A 9 6.81 -58.75 11.55
N SER A 10 7.61 -58.11 10.70
CA SER A 10 9.05 -57.86 10.89
C SER A 10 9.32 -57.27 12.27
N LEU A 11 10.12 -57.94 13.06
CA LEU A 11 10.75 -57.44 14.26
C LEU A 11 11.75 -56.34 13.86
N GLU A 12 11.28 -55.11 13.74
CA GLU A 12 12.16 -53.96 13.66
C GLU A 12 13.03 -53.91 14.92
N ASN A 13 14.35 -53.79 14.74
CA ASN A 13 15.37 -53.65 15.75
C ASN A 13 15.09 -52.41 16.63
N LYS A 14 14.27 -52.57 17.67
CA LYS A 14 14.00 -51.50 18.65
C LYS A 14 15.28 -51.25 19.43
N GLN A 15 15.91 -50.12 19.15
CA GLN A 15 17.14 -49.68 19.80
C GLN A 15 16.89 -49.56 21.31
N LEU A 16 17.52 -50.42 22.11
CA LEU A 16 17.43 -50.43 23.56
C LEU A 16 18.00 -49.11 24.15
N THR A 17 17.24 -48.48 25.04
CA THR A 17 17.62 -47.22 25.68
C THR A 17 17.67 -47.39 27.19
N TYR A 18 18.71 -46.85 27.85
CA TYR A 18 18.78 -46.83 29.31
C TYR A 18 17.69 -45.97 29.90
N CYS A 19 17.00 -46.50 30.93
CA CYS A 19 16.04 -45.76 31.72
C CYS A 19 16.74 -45.10 32.91
N ASP A 20 16.74 -43.74 32.94
CA ASP A 20 17.37 -42.97 34.03
C ASP A 20 16.69 -43.14 35.39
N GLY A 21 15.50 -43.74 35.44
CA GLY A 21 14.77 -43.99 36.67
C GLY A 21 15.11 -45.34 37.36
N CYS A 22 15.56 -46.36 36.62
CA CYS A 22 15.91 -47.68 37.17
C CYS A 22 17.26 -48.22 36.69
N GLY A 23 17.96 -47.52 35.79
CA GLY A 23 19.26 -47.93 35.28
C GLY A 23 19.22 -49.09 34.28
N ASN A 24 18.08 -49.65 33.94
CA ASN A 24 17.96 -50.80 33.07
C ASN A 24 17.75 -50.42 31.60
N LEU A 25 18.26 -51.23 30.68
CA LEU A 25 17.95 -51.15 29.24
C LEU A 25 16.50 -51.51 29.01
N LYS A 26 15.78 -50.66 28.26
CA LYS A 26 14.36 -50.83 27.93
C LYS A 26 14.12 -50.61 26.43
N PRO A 27 13.28 -51.46 25.81
CA PRO A 27 12.94 -51.31 24.40
C PRO A 27 11.97 -50.12 24.19
N ASP A 28 11.19 -49.80 25.23
CA ASP A 28 10.18 -48.72 25.17
C ASP A 28 10.43 -47.70 26.29
N ILE A 29 10.66 -46.47 25.87
CA ILE A 29 10.76 -45.30 26.74
C ILE A 29 9.44 -44.52 26.68
N HIS A 30 8.77 -44.45 27.84
CA HIS A 30 7.48 -43.75 27.95
C HIS A 30 7.63 -42.23 27.86
N ARG A 31 8.69 -41.67 28.47
CA ARG A 31 8.91 -40.24 28.48
C ARG A 31 10.38 -39.86 28.46
N ARG A 32 10.71 -38.83 27.66
CA ARG A 32 12.01 -38.13 27.75
C ARG A 32 11.78 -36.76 28.39
N TYR A 33 12.52 -36.42 29.42
CA TYR A 33 12.42 -35.16 30.14
C TYR A 33 13.82 -34.69 30.53
N LEU A 34 14.18 -33.45 30.14
CA LEU A 34 15.53 -32.87 30.40
C LEU A 34 16.68 -33.81 30.01
N ASN A 35 16.61 -34.35 28.80
CA ASN A 35 17.57 -35.36 28.25
C ASN A 35 17.62 -36.70 28.98
N LYS A 36 16.78 -36.95 29.98
CA LYS A 36 16.64 -38.21 30.70
C LYS A 36 15.46 -39.02 30.13
N ALA A 37 15.65 -40.34 30.08
CA ALA A 37 14.67 -41.27 29.52
C ALA A 37 14.01 -42.09 30.64
N TYR A 38 12.71 -42.22 30.69
CA TYR A 38 11.97 -42.95 31.71
C TYR A 38 11.05 -43.99 31.09
N CYS A 39 11.20 -45.28 31.55
CA CYS A 39 10.25 -46.34 31.16
C CYS A 39 8.88 -46.11 31.86
N THR A 40 7.85 -46.83 31.44
CA THR A 40 6.48 -46.69 31.96
C THR A 40 6.40 -46.81 33.47
N ALA A 41 7.04 -47.83 34.05
CA ALA A 41 7.07 -48.06 35.52
C ALA A 41 7.74 -46.91 36.28
N CYS A 42 8.88 -46.40 35.79
CA CYS A 42 9.57 -45.27 36.37
C CYS A 42 8.85 -43.96 36.15
N TYR A 43 8.15 -43.78 35.05
CA TYR A 43 7.29 -42.62 34.85
C TYR A 43 6.18 -42.55 35.90
N VAL A 44 5.47 -43.65 36.16
CA VAL A 44 4.44 -43.69 37.19
C VAL A 44 4.99 -43.44 38.57
N ARG A 45 6.15 -44.05 38.91
CA ARG A 45 6.78 -43.94 40.24
C ARG A 45 7.42 -42.58 40.51
N CYS A 46 8.13 -42.03 39.53
CA CYS A 46 8.95 -40.81 39.71
C CYS A 46 8.18 -39.50 39.40
N PHE A 47 7.07 -39.54 38.66
CA PHE A 47 6.33 -38.35 38.28
C PHE A 47 5.00 -38.29 39.03
N VAL A 48 4.72 -37.15 39.67
CA VAL A 48 3.47 -36.88 40.39
C VAL A 48 2.77 -35.65 39.78
N LYS A 49 1.44 -35.62 39.90
CA LYS A 49 0.66 -34.47 39.51
C LYS A 49 0.81 -33.36 40.55
N LYS A 50 1.45 -32.25 40.17
CA LYS A 50 1.65 -31.07 41.04
C LYS A 50 1.60 -29.78 40.19
N PRO A 51 1.33 -28.63 40.81
CA PRO A 51 1.31 -27.34 40.09
C PRO A 51 2.71 -27.01 39.56
N CYS A 52 2.76 -26.54 38.30
CA CYS A 52 4.01 -26.12 37.67
C CYS A 52 4.50 -24.80 38.27
N PRO A 53 5.75 -24.70 38.77
CA PRO A 53 6.25 -23.46 39.39
C PRO A 53 6.23 -22.25 38.47
N LYS A 54 6.25 -22.44 37.12
CA LYS A 54 6.29 -21.35 36.15
C LYS A 54 4.91 -20.87 35.70
N CYS A 55 3.90 -21.72 35.62
CA CYS A 55 2.58 -21.35 35.09
C CYS A 55 1.40 -21.69 36.01
N GLY A 56 1.63 -22.27 37.17
CA GLY A 56 0.60 -22.63 38.16
C GLY A 56 -0.32 -23.79 37.78
N LYS A 57 -0.24 -24.29 36.54
CA LYS A 57 -1.14 -25.38 36.08
C LYS A 57 -0.63 -26.75 36.51
N ASP A 58 -1.55 -27.60 36.90
CA ASP A 58 -1.26 -28.98 37.25
C ASP A 58 -0.63 -29.74 36.07
N ALA A 59 0.51 -30.37 36.35
CA ALA A 59 1.24 -31.20 35.40
C ALA A 59 1.96 -32.36 36.09
N ARG A 60 2.16 -33.45 35.39
CA ARG A 60 3.03 -34.54 35.92
C ARG A 60 4.51 -34.14 35.83
N LEU A 61 5.10 -33.90 36.99
CA LEU A 61 6.49 -33.44 37.19
C LEU A 61 7.23 -34.41 38.09
N LEU A 62 8.57 -34.41 38.01
CA LEU A 62 9.40 -35.25 38.88
C LEU A 62 9.14 -34.92 40.35
N LYS A 63 8.98 -35.99 41.17
CA LYS A 63 8.59 -35.87 42.58
C LYS A 63 9.63 -35.08 43.39
N ASN A 64 10.91 -35.39 43.22
CA ASN A 64 12.01 -34.88 44.04
C ASN A 64 12.73 -33.66 43.41
N ASP A 65 12.16 -33.00 42.39
CA ASP A 65 12.75 -31.83 41.77
C ASP A 65 11.78 -30.65 41.91
N THR A 66 12.18 -29.65 42.68
CA THR A 66 11.40 -28.44 42.95
C THR A 66 11.47 -27.43 41.81
N HIS A 67 12.49 -27.50 40.96
CA HIS A 67 12.74 -26.57 39.86
C HIS A 67 12.17 -27.03 38.52
N ASN A 68 11.63 -28.25 38.44
CA ASN A 68 11.12 -28.74 37.19
C ASN A 68 9.83 -28.05 36.80
N VAL A 69 9.72 -27.77 35.53
CA VAL A 69 8.53 -27.08 34.93
C VAL A 69 7.81 -28.03 33.98
N CYS A 70 6.53 -27.74 33.73
CA CYS A 70 5.77 -28.55 32.78
C CYS A 70 6.34 -28.46 31.38
N GLU A 71 6.09 -29.47 30.56
CA GLU A 71 6.62 -29.56 29.20
C GLU A 71 6.27 -28.33 28.35
N ARG A 72 5.08 -27.74 28.57
CA ARG A 72 4.67 -26.50 27.93
C ARG A 72 5.58 -25.33 28.30
N CYS A 73 5.92 -25.21 29.57
CA CYS A 73 6.83 -24.15 30.05
C CYS A 73 8.28 -24.41 29.63
N LEU A 74 8.70 -25.67 29.57
CA LEU A 74 10.01 -26.07 29.09
C LEU A 74 10.18 -25.71 27.60
N ARG A 75 9.12 -25.85 26.79
CA ARG A 75 9.09 -25.49 25.37
C ARG A 75 8.84 -24.01 25.13
N SER A 76 8.42 -23.25 26.14
CA SER A 76 8.16 -21.82 26.05
C SER A 76 9.45 -21.01 26.18
N VAL A 77 10.39 -21.21 25.27
CA VAL A 77 11.64 -20.45 25.15
C VAL A 77 11.46 -19.37 24.09
N PRO A 78 12.06 -18.20 24.27
CA PRO A 78 12.08 -17.19 23.23
C PRO A 78 12.74 -17.71 21.95
N CYS A 79 12.16 -17.39 20.82
CA CYS A 79 12.77 -17.66 19.53
C CYS A 79 14.07 -16.85 19.41
N ILE A 80 15.20 -17.53 19.17
CA ILE A 80 16.52 -16.87 19.04
C ILE A 80 16.55 -15.80 17.93
N ARG A 81 15.63 -15.88 16.96
CA ARG A 81 15.60 -14.97 15.82
C ARG A 81 14.66 -13.76 16.02
N CYS A 82 13.44 -13.97 16.54
CA CYS A 82 12.45 -12.91 16.67
C CYS A 82 12.08 -12.56 18.11
N GLY A 83 12.70 -13.21 19.11
CA GLY A 83 12.45 -12.98 20.53
C GLY A 83 11.07 -13.45 21.03
N LYS A 84 10.13 -13.79 20.17
CA LYS A 84 8.77 -14.18 20.55
C LYS A 84 8.74 -15.56 21.18
N VAL A 85 8.04 -15.69 22.30
CA VAL A 85 7.73 -16.99 22.90
C VAL A 85 6.56 -17.60 22.13
N ALA A 86 6.80 -18.72 21.43
CA ALA A 86 5.79 -19.39 20.62
C ALA A 86 5.43 -20.77 21.19
N LYS A 87 4.17 -21.20 20.97
CA LYS A 87 3.67 -22.51 21.41
C LYS A 87 4.32 -23.67 20.65
N SER A 88 4.66 -23.47 19.38
CA SER A 88 5.37 -24.45 18.56
C SER A 88 6.74 -23.92 18.18
N THR A 89 7.76 -24.74 18.39
CA THR A 89 9.16 -24.43 18.15
C THR A 89 9.84 -25.53 17.37
N ALA A 90 10.85 -25.18 16.58
CA ALA A 90 11.73 -26.11 15.90
C ALA A 90 13.17 -25.92 16.40
N ARG A 91 13.94 -27.01 16.47
CA ARG A 91 15.35 -26.95 16.79
C ARG A 91 16.16 -26.79 15.51
N THR A 92 17.10 -25.88 15.54
CA THR A 92 18.11 -25.68 14.47
C THR A 92 19.50 -25.87 15.04
N PRO A 93 20.54 -25.99 14.21
CA PRO A 93 21.94 -26.01 14.70
C PRO A 93 22.30 -24.77 15.54
N TYR A 94 21.61 -23.66 15.34
CA TYR A 94 21.85 -22.38 16.03
C TYR A 94 20.98 -22.19 17.28
N GLY A 95 20.03 -23.09 17.56
CA GLY A 95 19.15 -23.02 18.72
C GLY A 95 17.64 -23.14 18.36
N ILE A 96 16.79 -22.78 19.32
CA ILE A 96 15.34 -22.93 19.17
C ILE A 96 14.75 -21.74 18.47
N VAL A 97 13.98 -21.97 17.40
CA VAL A 97 13.22 -20.97 16.65
C VAL A 97 11.72 -21.27 16.66
N CYS A 98 10.88 -20.24 16.59
CA CYS A 98 9.45 -20.45 16.42
C CYS A 98 9.14 -21.04 15.03
N GLN A 99 7.99 -21.69 14.89
CA GLN A 99 7.60 -22.37 13.65
C GLN A 99 7.59 -21.43 12.44
N SER A 100 7.14 -20.17 12.63
CA SER A 100 7.13 -19.18 11.54
C SER A 100 8.55 -18.82 11.07
N CYS A 101 9.49 -18.64 12.00
CA CYS A 101 10.89 -18.39 11.65
C CYS A 101 11.52 -19.62 11.00
N TYR A 102 11.21 -20.83 11.50
CA TYR A 102 11.69 -22.06 10.90
C TYR A 102 11.23 -22.20 9.45
N GLN A 103 9.95 -22.08 9.19
CA GLN A 103 9.40 -22.18 7.83
C GLN A 103 9.98 -21.11 6.90
N ARG A 104 10.12 -19.88 7.37
CA ARG A 104 10.60 -18.78 6.54
C ARG A 104 12.07 -18.88 6.16
N TYR A 105 12.91 -19.36 7.06
CA TYR A 105 14.36 -19.25 6.92
C TYR A 105 15.12 -20.58 6.84
N PHE A 106 14.52 -21.67 7.31
CA PHE A 106 15.19 -22.99 7.39
C PHE A 106 14.53 -24.06 6.51
N THR A 107 13.32 -23.82 6.01
CA THR A 107 12.65 -24.77 5.11
C THR A 107 13.03 -24.47 3.67
N LYS A 108 13.44 -25.50 2.93
CA LYS A 108 13.69 -25.38 1.48
C LYS A 108 12.40 -24.97 0.77
N LYS A 109 12.48 -23.90 0.00
CA LYS A 109 11.40 -23.47 -0.89
C LYS A 109 11.36 -24.38 -2.11
N LYS A 110 10.15 -24.67 -2.58
CA LYS A 110 9.88 -25.42 -3.81
C LYS A 110 9.26 -24.50 -4.84
N THR A 111 9.51 -24.75 -6.11
CA THR A 111 8.89 -24.00 -7.20
C THR A 111 7.44 -24.43 -7.39
N CYS A 112 6.53 -23.49 -7.44
CA CYS A 112 5.12 -23.74 -7.77
C CYS A 112 4.98 -23.98 -9.28
N TYR A 113 4.32 -25.05 -9.69
CA TYR A 113 4.10 -25.39 -11.08
C TYR A 113 3.35 -24.29 -11.85
N GLU A 114 2.29 -23.70 -11.29
CA GLU A 114 1.47 -22.70 -11.98
C GLU A 114 2.07 -21.29 -12.04
N CYS A 115 2.65 -20.80 -10.95
CA CYS A 115 3.10 -19.41 -10.89
C CYS A 115 4.62 -19.24 -10.89
N ASN A 116 5.36 -20.32 -10.95
CA ASN A 116 6.83 -20.41 -10.95
C ASN A 116 7.50 -19.71 -9.73
N LYS A 117 6.72 -19.32 -8.71
CA LYS A 117 7.25 -18.68 -7.50
C LYS A 117 7.77 -19.72 -6.52
N GLN A 118 8.84 -19.36 -5.85
CA GLN A 118 9.40 -20.16 -4.76
C GLN A 118 8.54 -20.02 -3.48
N ALA A 119 7.95 -21.12 -3.03
CA ALA A 119 7.13 -21.18 -1.83
C ALA A 119 7.53 -22.33 -0.90
N VAL A 120 7.29 -22.15 0.39
CA VAL A 120 7.57 -23.18 1.41
C VAL A 120 6.55 -24.33 1.32
N ASN A 121 5.27 -23.98 1.17
CA ASN A 121 4.17 -24.92 1.10
C ASN A 121 3.74 -25.08 -0.36
N VAL A 122 4.31 -26.07 -1.02
CA VAL A 122 3.96 -26.50 -2.37
C VAL A 122 3.56 -27.98 -2.28
N SER A 123 2.32 -28.27 -2.60
CA SER A 123 1.69 -29.58 -2.42
C SER A 123 0.74 -29.89 -3.58
N ARG A 124 0.38 -31.16 -3.73
CA ARG A 124 -0.69 -31.60 -4.61
C ARG A 124 -2.04 -31.39 -3.92
N TYR A 125 -3.02 -30.95 -4.67
CA TYR A 125 -4.37 -30.68 -4.17
C TYR A 125 -5.40 -31.41 -5.04
N SER A 126 -6.28 -32.19 -4.44
CA SER A 126 -7.29 -32.96 -5.15
C SER A 126 -8.31 -32.14 -5.94
N ALA A 127 -8.47 -30.87 -5.60
CA ALA A 127 -9.38 -29.94 -6.30
C ALA A 127 -8.77 -29.28 -7.55
N VAL A 128 -7.50 -29.59 -7.85
CA VAL A 128 -6.77 -29.03 -8.98
C VAL A 128 -6.79 -30.05 -10.13
N PRO A 129 -7.00 -29.63 -11.40
CA PRO A 129 -7.17 -30.54 -12.53
C PRO A 129 -5.90 -31.28 -12.99
N HIS A 130 -4.77 -31.06 -12.33
CA HIS A 130 -3.50 -31.72 -12.61
C HIS A 130 -2.79 -32.19 -11.32
N ASP A 131 -1.90 -33.16 -11.43
CA ASP A 131 -1.19 -33.77 -10.30
C ASP A 131 0.10 -33.02 -9.89
N GLU A 132 0.40 -31.91 -10.56
CA GLU A 132 1.62 -31.14 -10.28
C GLU A 132 1.51 -30.35 -8.96
N PRO A 133 2.59 -30.24 -8.18
CA PRO A 133 2.58 -29.54 -6.90
C PRO A 133 2.51 -28.02 -7.07
N ILE A 134 1.52 -27.38 -6.46
CA ILE A 134 1.30 -25.93 -6.53
C ILE A 134 1.32 -25.29 -5.15
N CYS A 135 1.54 -23.99 -5.08
CA CYS A 135 1.47 -23.23 -3.85
C CYS A 135 0.02 -23.02 -3.38
N ALA A 136 -0.16 -22.76 -2.09
CA ALA A 136 -1.48 -22.55 -1.51
C ALA A 136 -2.29 -21.44 -2.19
N SER A 137 -1.62 -20.36 -2.64
CA SER A 137 -2.29 -19.26 -3.35
C SER A 137 -2.84 -19.68 -4.72
N CYS A 138 -2.12 -20.54 -5.45
CA CYS A 138 -2.64 -21.12 -6.69
C CYS A 138 -3.79 -22.09 -6.42
N ALA A 139 -3.65 -22.98 -5.43
CA ALA A 139 -4.72 -23.90 -5.04
C ALA A 139 -6.01 -23.18 -4.60
N GLN A 140 -5.90 -21.99 -4.01
CA GLN A 140 -7.07 -21.19 -3.65
C GLN A 140 -7.91 -20.77 -4.87
N LYS A 141 -7.31 -20.59 -6.05
CA LYS A 141 -8.05 -20.24 -7.28
C LYS A 141 -9.10 -21.29 -7.65
N TYR A 142 -8.83 -22.55 -7.33
CA TYR A 142 -9.72 -23.68 -7.61
C TYR A 142 -10.73 -23.95 -6.51
N THR A 143 -10.43 -23.57 -5.28
CA THR A 143 -11.21 -23.96 -4.09
C THR A 143 -11.96 -22.80 -3.44
N HIS A 144 -11.62 -21.57 -3.78
CA HIS A 144 -12.20 -20.37 -3.18
C HIS A 144 -13.01 -19.58 -4.22
N LYS A 145 -14.10 -19.00 -3.77
CA LYS A 145 -14.96 -18.07 -4.53
C LYS A 145 -15.31 -16.88 -3.64
N THR A 146 -15.77 -15.80 -4.24
CA THR A 146 -16.30 -14.67 -3.48
C THR A 146 -17.64 -15.06 -2.87
N CYS A 147 -17.74 -15.01 -1.55
CA CYS A 147 -19.00 -15.28 -0.85
C CYS A 147 -20.03 -14.19 -1.19
N PRO A 148 -21.21 -14.53 -1.73
CA PRO A 148 -22.22 -13.53 -2.12
C PRO A 148 -22.76 -12.73 -0.94
N CYS A 149 -22.74 -13.31 0.27
CA CYS A 149 -23.23 -12.64 1.47
C CYS A 149 -22.23 -11.61 2.03
N CYS A 150 -20.98 -12.00 2.25
CA CYS A 150 -20.01 -11.13 2.92
C CYS A 150 -18.95 -10.52 1.99
N GLY A 151 -18.90 -10.88 0.71
CA GLY A 151 -17.94 -10.38 -0.27
C GLY A 151 -16.49 -10.84 -0.04
N ARG A 152 -16.23 -11.80 0.86
CA ARG A 152 -14.88 -12.31 1.10
C ARG A 152 -14.58 -13.52 0.22
N TYR A 153 -13.38 -13.57 -0.34
CA TYR A 153 -12.87 -14.68 -1.11
C TYR A 153 -12.48 -15.83 -0.18
N ARG A 154 -13.27 -16.94 -0.20
CA ARG A 154 -13.15 -18.07 0.74
C ARG A 154 -13.67 -19.36 0.11
N LYS A 155 -13.36 -20.49 0.74
CA LYS A 155 -14.04 -21.74 0.45
C LYS A 155 -15.53 -21.59 0.83
N LEU A 156 -16.41 -21.88 -0.12
CA LEU A 156 -17.86 -21.86 0.08
C LEU A 156 -18.37 -23.24 0.43
N VAL A 157 -19.50 -23.27 1.10
CA VAL A 157 -20.30 -24.47 1.37
C VAL A 157 -21.66 -24.34 0.68
N GLN A 158 -22.16 -25.44 0.17
CA GLN A 158 -23.49 -25.50 -0.42
C GLN A 158 -24.53 -25.57 0.71
N THR A 159 -25.55 -24.72 0.64
CA THR A 159 -26.64 -24.64 1.61
C THR A 159 -27.98 -24.55 0.87
N ASP A 160 -29.06 -24.66 1.58
CA ASP A 160 -30.44 -24.52 1.02
C ASP A 160 -30.66 -23.12 0.41
N LYS A 161 -29.88 -22.12 0.86
CA LYS A 161 -29.93 -20.73 0.38
C LYS A 161 -28.85 -20.41 -0.67
N GLY A 162 -28.18 -21.43 -1.21
CA GLY A 162 -27.11 -21.31 -2.18
C GLY A 162 -25.69 -21.36 -1.56
N GLU A 163 -24.69 -21.08 -2.38
CA GLU A 163 -23.28 -21.10 -1.94
C GLU A 163 -22.94 -19.91 -1.03
N MET A 164 -22.40 -20.15 0.16
CA MET A 164 -21.89 -19.11 1.05
C MET A 164 -20.71 -19.61 1.90
N CYS A 165 -19.96 -18.71 2.52
CA CYS A 165 -18.87 -19.15 3.39
C CYS A 165 -19.41 -19.70 4.72
N GLN A 166 -18.66 -20.61 5.35
CA GLN A 166 -19.04 -21.28 6.59
C GLN A 166 -19.51 -20.28 7.68
N LYS A 167 -18.80 -19.17 7.87
CA LYS A 167 -19.19 -18.17 8.88
C LYS A 167 -20.52 -17.48 8.60
N CYS A 168 -20.85 -17.24 7.32
CA CYS A 168 -22.15 -16.67 6.95
C CYS A 168 -23.27 -17.69 7.14
N HIS A 169 -22.98 -18.97 6.91
CA HIS A 169 -23.92 -20.06 7.16
C HIS A 169 -24.22 -20.21 8.65
N ASP A 170 -23.19 -20.35 9.48
CA ASP A 170 -23.33 -20.69 10.89
C ASP A 170 -23.90 -19.55 11.75
N LEU A 171 -23.50 -18.32 11.47
CA LEU A 171 -23.80 -17.15 12.31
C LEU A 171 -24.77 -16.16 11.64
N GLY A 172 -25.03 -16.29 10.35
CA GLY A 172 -25.91 -15.39 9.62
C GLY A 172 -25.46 -13.92 9.68
N GLN A 173 -26.41 -13.03 9.95
CA GLN A 173 -26.17 -11.64 10.21
C GLN A 173 -25.92 -11.39 11.70
N ILE A 174 -24.91 -10.59 12.00
CA ILE A 174 -24.54 -10.17 13.35
C ILE A 174 -24.46 -8.62 13.41
N PRO A 175 -24.67 -8.00 14.56
CA PRO A 175 -24.47 -6.56 14.70
C PRO A 175 -23.01 -6.17 14.54
N CYS A 176 -22.76 -5.10 13.82
CA CYS A 176 -21.43 -4.49 13.73
C CYS A 176 -21.00 -3.92 15.07
N SER A 177 -19.83 -4.26 15.59
CA SER A 177 -19.34 -3.74 16.87
C SER A 177 -19.10 -2.21 16.88
N GLY A 178 -19.04 -1.56 15.72
CA GLY A 178 -18.83 -0.11 15.63
C GLY A 178 -20.09 0.72 15.45
N CYS A 179 -21.07 0.25 14.66
CA CYS A 179 -22.28 1.03 14.35
C CYS A 179 -23.60 0.28 14.64
N GLN A 180 -23.53 -0.93 15.18
CA GLN A 180 -24.65 -1.81 15.50
C GLN A 180 -25.55 -2.20 14.32
N LYS A 181 -25.29 -1.74 13.10
CA LYS A 181 -26.02 -2.15 11.90
C LYS A 181 -25.78 -3.63 11.60
N PRO A 182 -26.80 -4.37 11.15
CA PRO A 182 -26.66 -5.79 10.81
C PRO A 182 -25.68 -5.96 9.66
N MET A 183 -24.81 -6.97 9.77
CA MET A 183 -23.83 -7.33 8.74
C MET A 183 -23.58 -8.84 8.74
N TRP A 184 -23.16 -9.38 7.61
CA TRP A 184 -22.82 -10.80 7.51
C TRP A 184 -21.57 -11.16 8.33
N ALA A 185 -21.66 -12.20 9.16
CA ALA A 185 -20.62 -12.64 10.09
C ALA A 185 -19.27 -12.98 9.39
N GLY A 186 -19.31 -13.36 8.12
CA GLY A 186 -18.12 -13.60 7.30
C GLY A 186 -17.21 -12.40 7.15
N ARG A 187 -17.69 -11.15 7.33
CA ARG A 187 -16.86 -9.94 7.32
C ARG A 187 -15.99 -9.79 8.56
N GLY A 188 -16.36 -10.40 9.67
CA GLY A 188 -15.68 -10.28 10.95
C GLY A 188 -16.55 -9.54 11.98
N GLN A 189 -15.96 -8.73 12.83
CA GLN A 189 -16.67 -8.00 13.89
C GLN A 189 -17.20 -6.62 13.46
N ARG A 190 -16.68 -6.05 12.36
CA ARG A 190 -17.00 -4.70 11.90
C ARG A 190 -17.45 -4.70 10.45
N CYS A 191 -18.43 -3.87 10.12
CA CYS A 191 -18.83 -3.63 8.74
C CYS A 191 -17.70 -2.94 7.96
N HIS A 192 -17.82 -2.91 6.64
CA HIS A 192 -16.77 -2.35 5.78
C HIS A 192 -16.49 -0.87 6.07
N GLU A 193 -17.53 -0.10 6.26
CA GLU A 193 -17.45 1.34 6.55
C GLU A 193 -16.75 1.61 7.90
N CYS A 194 -17.15 0.92 8.97
CA CYS A 194 -16.49 1.06 10.26
C CYS A 194 -15.02 0.64 10.23
N TYR A 195 -14.69 -0.41 9.46
CA TYR A 195 -13.32 -0.84 9.25
C TYR A 195 -12.50 0.23 8.52
N LEU A 196 -13.05 0.83 7.45
CA LEU A 196 -12.35 1.89 6.71
C LEU A 196 -12.17 3.16 7.53
N ARG A 197 -13.19 3.55 8.30
CA ARG A 197 -13.11 4.70 9.22
C ARG A 197 -11.98 4.52 10.23
N GLU A 198 -11.94 3.39 10.93
CA GLU A 198 -10.90 3.11 11.90
C GLU A 198 -9.50 3.03 11.27
N ARG A 199 -9.42 2.46 10.07
CA ARG A 199 -8.17 2.44 9.31
C ARG A 199 -7.70 3.85 8.98
N LEU A 200 -8.59 4.70 8.47
CA LEU A 200 -8.28 6.09 8.13
C LEU A 200 -7.83 6.88 9.36
N THR A 201 -8.54 6.77 10.48
CA THR A 201 -8.14 7.42 11.75
C THR A 201 -6.73 7.04 12.17
N ARG A 202 -6.38 5.74 12.10
CA ARG A 202 -5.01 5.29 12.42
C ARG A 202 -3.97 5.84 11.44
N GLU A 203 -4.30 5.89 10.15
CA GLU A 203 -3.39 6.43 9.13
C GLU A 203 -3.21 7.94 9.30
N ILE A 204 -4.25 8.70 9.67
CA ILE A 204 -4.15 10.12 10.01
C ILE A 204 -3.18 10.31 11.19
N GLU A 205 -3.38 9.58 12.29
CA GLU A 205 -2.51 9.69 13.46
C GLU A 205 -1.05 9.34 13.16
N LEU A 206 -0.80 8.32 12.37
CA LEU A 206 0.55 7.96 11.93
C LEU A 206 1.17 9.07 11.06
N ASN A 207 0.41 9.61 10.10
CA ASN A 207 0.90 10.59 9.16
C ASN A 207 1.14 11.97 9.80
N LYS A 208 0.42 12.33 10.88
CA LYS A 208 0.67 13.55 11.66
C LYS A 208 2.13 13.67 12.12
N HIS A 209 2.81 12.55 12.36
CA HIS A 209 4.21 12.56 12.77
C HIS A 209 5.18 13.02 11.67
N LEU A 210 4.74 13.06 10.42
CA LEU A 210 5.54 13.55 9.29
C LEU A 210 5.68 15.08 9.30
N PHE A 211 4.78 15.80 9.96
CA PHE A 211 4.76 17.25 10.02
C PHE A 211 5.39 17.75 11.33
N ARG A 212 6.03 18.92 11.28
CA ARG A 212 6.65 19.55 12.44
C ARG A 212 5.68 20.50 13.15
N ASN A 213 5.01 21.35 12.35
CA ASN A 213 4.12 22.39 12.88
C ASN A 213 2.78 21.78 13.32
N PRO A 214 2.31 22.07 14.57
CA PRO A 214 1.03 21.59 15.07
C PRO A 214 -0.18 22.02 14.21
N ASN A 215 -0.17 23.25 13.69
CA ASN A 215 -1.26 23.76 12.86
C ASN A 215 -1.37 23.00 11.52
N ILE A 216 -0.24 22.61 10.93
CA ILE A 216 -0.24 21.76 9.73
C ILE A 216 -0.75 20.36 10.03
N LYS A 217 -0.38 19.78 11.19
CA LYS A 217 -0.90 18.47 11.64
C LYS A 217 -2.42 18.48 11.73
N GLU A 218 -2.95 19.52 12.33
CA GLU A 218 -4.39 19.70 12.50
C GLU A 218 -5.08 19.95 11.16
N SER A 219 -4.54 20.83 10.33
CA SER A 219 -5.04 21.10 8.98
C SER A 219 -5.08 19.84 8.11
N TYR A 220 -4.02 19.02 8.16
CA TYR A 220 -4.00 17.74 7.45
C TYR A 220 -5.10 16.80 7.96
N ALA A 221 -5.24 16.64 9.27
CA ALA A 221 -6.27 15.78 9.85
C ALA A 221 -7.68 16.22 9.44
N ASN A 222 -8.00 17.50 9.64
CA ASN A 222 -9.30 18.08 9.32
C ASN A 222 -9.60 17.97 7.81
N PHE A 223 -8.60 18.18 6.96
CA PHE A 223 -8.74 17.97 5.53
C PHE A 223 -9.07 16.52 5.16
N ILE A 224 -8.39 15.54 5.76
CA ILE A 224 -8.64 14.12 5.43
C ILE A 224 -10.01 13.68 5.94
N GLU A 225 -10.47 14.18 7.09
CA GLU A 225 -11.82 13.95 7.59
C GLU A 225 -12.88 14.55 6.65
N TRP A 226 -12.73 15.82 6.25
CA TRP A 226 -13.59 16.46 5.25
C TRP A 226 -13.60 15.68 3.92
N LEU A 227 -12.44 15.18 3.50
CA LEU A 227 -12.32 14.40 2.28
C LEU A 227 -13.09 13.07 2.38
N ALA A 228 -13.07 12.43 3.56
CA ALA A 228 -13.82 11.21 3.82
C ALA A 228 -15.33 11.45 3.84
N GLU A 229 -15.78 12.58 4.37
CA GLU A 229 -17.19 12.99 4.34
C GLU A 229 -17.67 13.30 2.91
N THR A 230 -16.82 13.97 2.11
CA THR A 230 -17.17 14.43 0.76
C THR A 230 -17.08 13.30 -0.29
N ARG A 231 -16.09 12.42 -0.20
CA ARG A 231 -15.77 11.37 -1.19
C ARG A 231 -16.00 9.94 -0.72
N GLY A 232 -16.31 9.77 0.56
CA GLY A 232 -16.45 8.48 1.21
C GLY A 232 -15.13 7.87 1.68
N TYR A 233 -15.20 7.08 2.76
CA TYR A 233 -14.03 6.46 3.40
C TYR A 233 -13.21 5.56 2.47
N GLY A 234 -13.87 4.81 1.58
CA GLY A 234 -13.18 3.90 0.65
C GLY A 234 -12.23 4.65 -0.28
N TRP A 235 -12.73 5.66 -0.95
CA TRP A 235 -11.94 6.49 -1.86
C TRP A 235 -10.82 7.21 -1.11
N THR A 236 -11.12 7.76 0.08
CA THR A 236 -10.14 8.51 0.86
C THR A 236 -8.98 7.65 1.32
N VAL A 237 -9.25 6.44 1.84
CA VAL A 237 -8.20 5.48 2.23
C VAL A 237 -7.25 5.14 1.07
N GLU A 238 -7.76 5.10 -0.17
CA GLU A 238 -6.92 4.79 -1.34
C GLU A 238 -6.09 6.00 -1.83
N LYS A 239 -6.60 7.21 -1.65
CA LYS A 239 -6.07 8.41 -2.32
C LYS A 239 -5.46 9.46 -1.41
N HIS A 240 -5.62 9.37 -0.08
CA HIS A 240 -5.18 10.43 0.84
C HIS A 240 -3.65 10.62 0.88
N LEU A 241 -2.87 9.58 0.61
CA LEU A 241 -1.41 9.64 0.69
C LEU A 241 -0.80 10.71 -0.22
N LYS A 242 -1.38 10.95 -1.40
CA LYS A 242 -0.89 12.00 -2.33
C LYS A 242 -0.93 13.42 -1.74
N TYR A 243 -1.79 13.66 -0.73
CA TYR A 243 -1.90 14.97 -0.10
C TYR A 243 -0.86 15.18 1.00
N ILE A 244 -0.18 14.13 1.45
CA ILE A 244 0.94 14.24 2.41
C ILE A 244 2.01 15.17 1.82
N ASP A 245 2.35 15.00 0.55
CA ASP A 245 3.37 15.81 -0.12
C ASP A 245 3.00 17.30 -0.13
N PHE A 246 1.72 17.62 -0.34
CA PHE A 246 1.24 19.00 -0.28
C PHE A 246 1.42 19.62 1.11
N PHE A 247 0.95 18.95 2.17
CA PHE A 247 1.06 19.46 3.53
C PHE A 247 2.50 19.46 4.04
N ALA A 248 3.30 18.46 3.66
CA ALA A 248 4.73 18.41 4.00
C ALA A 248 5.51 19.53 3.32
N HIS A 249 5.17 19.87 2.07
CA HIS A 249 5.75 21.03 1.39
C HIS A 249 5.36 22.33 2.08
N CYS A 250 4.10 22.52 2.46
CA CYS A 250 3.65 23.69 3.23
C CYS A 250 4.38 23.79 4.57
N ASP A 251 4.52 22.68 5.31
CA ASP A 251 5.22 22.62 6.59
C ASP A 251 6.70 22.99 6.47
N LYS A 252 7.37 22.44 5.45
CA LYS A 252 8.80 22.66 5.21
C LYS A 252 9.12 24.07 4.74
N THR A 253 8.30 24.61 3.83
CA THR A 253 8.60 25.88 3.13
C THR A 253 8.12 27.08 3.91
N TRP A 254 6.94 26.99 4.55
CA TRP A 254 6.32 28.15 5.21
C TRP A 254 6.02 27.92 6.71
N GLY A 255 5.94 26.67 7.18
CA GLY A 255 5.53 26.35 8.54
C GLY A 255 4.04 26.63 8.82
N GLU A 256 3.27 27.02 7.80
CA GLU A 256 1.85 27.39 7.89
C GLU A 256 1.13 27.09 6.56
N ILE A 257 -0.19 27.18 6.55
CA ILE A 257 -0.95 27.18 5.28
C ILE A 257 -0.74 28.56 4.63
N PRO A 258 -0.09 28.62 3.46
CA PRO A 258 0.27 29.89 2.84
C PRO A 258 -0.94 30.52 2.11
N SER A 259 -0.81 31.81 1.78
CA SER A 259 -1.79 32.50 0.93
C SER A 259 -1.89 31.90 -0.47
N TYR A 260 -3.02 32.15 -1.17
CA TYR A 260 -3.22 31.70 -2.55
C TYR A 260 -2.06 32.10 -3.49
N LYS A 261 -1.58 33.33 -3.32
CA LYS A 261 -0.43 33.85 -4.11
C LYS A 261 0.80 32.97 -3.96
N LYS A 262 1.19 32.65 -2.72
CA LYS A 262 2.33 31.76 -2.46
C LYS A 262 2.11 30.35 -3.06
N LEU A 263 0.91 29.80 -2.91
CA LEU A 263 0.56 28.47 -3.46
C LEU A 263 0.67 28.44 -4.99
N VAL A 264 0.12 29.44 -5.69
CA VAL A 264 0.11 29.43 -7.14
C VAL A 264 1.48 29.69 -7.75
N ILE A 265 2.32 30.50 -7.10
CA ILE A 265 3.71 30.73 -7.53
C ILE A 265 4.52 29.44 -7.39
N GLU A 266 4.43 28.76 -6.25
CA GLU A 266 5.24 27.59 -5.93
C GLU A 266 4.82 26.34 -6.74
N PHE A 267 3.53 26.02 -6.72
CA PHE A 267 3.04 24.81 -7.37
C PHE A 267 2.70 24.99 -8.85
N LYS A 268 2.69 26.22 -9.35
CA LYS A 268 2.12 26.60 -10.65
C LYS A 268 0.66 26.11 -10.82
N PRO A 269 -0.11 26.62 -11.76
CA PRO A 269 -1.51 26.19 -11.95
C PRO A 269 -1.72 24.69 -12.19
N ASP A 270 -0.81 24.04 -12.93
CA ASP A 270 -0.93 22.60 -13.22
C ASP A 270 -0.59 21.73 -12.00
N GLY A 271 0.41 22.12 -11.20
CA GLY A 271 0.71 21.42 -9.94
C GLY A 271 -0.43 21.53 -8.94
N LEU A 272 -1.08 22.72 -8.85
CA LEU A 272 -2.26 22.88 -7.99
C LEU A 272 -3.46 22.02 -8.41
N ARG A 273 -3.59 21.68 -9.70
CA ARG A 273 -4.64 20.75 -10.16
C ARG A 273 -4.50 19.37 -9.53
N THR A 274 -3.29 18.92 -9.25
CA THR A 274 -3.04 17.65 -8.54
C THR A 274 -3.64 17.67 -7.14
N TYR A 275 -3.63 18.84 -6.49
CA TYR A 275 -4.10 19.05 -5.12
C TYR A 275 -5.45 19.79 -5.05
N LEU A 276 -6.27 19.70 -6.10
CA LEU A 276 -7.51 20.46 -6.23
C LEU A 276 -8.47 20.29 -5.05
N ASN A 277 -8.59 19.09 -4.47
CA ASN A 277 -9.43 18.87 -3.30
C ASN A 277 -8.87 19.59 -2.05
N ALA A 278 -7.56 19.62 -1.84
CA ALA A 278 -6.95 20.36 -0.74
C ALA A 278 -7.19 21.87 -0.91
N LEU A 279 -6.97 22.38 -2.11
CA LEU A 279 -7.25 23.79 -2.41
C LEU A 279 -8.73 24.14 -2.21
N ARG A 280 -9.66 23.27 -2.67
CA ARG A 280 -11.09 23.45 -2.48
C ARG A 280 -11.46 23.52 -0.99
N TRP A 281 -10.94 22.57 -0.18
CA TRP A 281 -11.15 22.57 1.27
C TRP A 281 -10.62 23.85 1.93
N LEU A 282 -9.41 24.30 1.58
CA LEU A 282 -8.82 25.54 2.10
C LEU A 282 -9.68 26.77 1.78
N ILE A 283 -10.33 26.79 0.61
CA ILE A 283 -11.25 27.87 0.21
C ILE A 283 -12.56 27.77 1.00
N GLU A 284 -13.16 26.57 1.08
CA GLU A 284 -14.42 26.35 1.80
C GLU A 284 -14.29 26.64 3.30
N THR A 285 -13.11 26.40 3.88
CA THR A 285 -12.82 26.72 5.30
C THR A 285 -12.28 28.15 5.51
N ASN A 286 -12.31 29.01 4.48
CA ASN A 286 -11.81 30.38 4.51
C ASN A 286 -10.33 30.54 4.93
N GLN A 287 -9.53 29.49 4.85
CA GLN A 287 -8.10 29.57 5.12
C GLN A 287 -7.33 30.21 3.96
N VAL A 288 -7.85 30.10 2.74
CA VAL A 288 -7.27 30.67 1.52
C VAL A 288 -8.36 31.40 0.73
N LYS A 289 -8.07 32.66 0.36
CA LYS A 289 -8.93 33.45 -0.55
C LYS A 289 -8.33 33.45 -1.94
N VAL A 290 -9.11 33.03 -2.94
CA VAL A 290 -8.67 32.99 -4.34
C VAL A 290 -8.71 34.38 -4.95
N ASP A 291 -7.59 34.84 -5.42
CA ASP A 291 -7.50 35.99 -6.31
C ASP A 291 -7.74 35.52 -7.75
N LYS A 292 -8.89 35.89 -8.32
CA LYS A 292 -9.28 35.50 -9.69
C LYS A 292 -8.38 36.11 -10.75
N GLN A 293 -7.91 37.33 -10.53
CA GLN A 293 -7.02 38.00 -11.47
C GLN A 293 -5.65 37.30 -11.48
N LEU A 294 -5.06 37.10 -10.31
CA LEU A 294 -3.81 36.38 -10.17
C LEU A 294 -3.88 34.95 -10.73
N LYS A 295 -5.01 34.26 -10.49
CA LYS A 295 -5.23 32.92 -11.07
C LYS A 295 -5.16 32.93 -12.60
N THR A 296 -5.78 33.90 -13.22
CA THR A 296 -5.79 34.05 -14.68
C THR A 296 -4.38 34.42 -15.18
N GLU A 297 -3.72 35.36 -14.54
CA GLU A 297 -2.37 35.78 -14.91
C GLU A 297 -1.38 34.62 -14.85
N MET A 298 -1.31 33.91 -13.75
CA MET A 298 -0.39 32.77 -13.60
C MET A 298 -0.70 31.61 -14.56
N ALA A 299 -1.99 31.37 -14.87
CA ALA A 299 -2.36 30.36 -15.84
C ALA A 299 -1.92 30.74 -17.28
N GLU A 300 -2.02 32.02 -17.64
CA GLU A 300 -1.57 32.49 -18.95
C GLU A 300 -0.03 32.52 -19.03
N GLU A 301 0.66 32.90 -17.95
CA GLU A 301 2.14 32.82 -17.87
C GLU A 301 2.64 31.38 -18.07
N GLN A 302 2.02 30.42 -17.40
CA GLN A 302 2.37 29.00 -17.59
C GLN A 302 2.13 28.55 -19.04
N ARG A 303 1.04 29.00 -19.69
CA ARG A 303 0.77 28.70 -21.10
C ARG A 303 1.81 29.33 -22.02
N ILE A 304 2.31 30.51 -21.68
CA ILE A 304 3.42 31.15 -22.42
C ILE A 304 4.70 30.33 -22.30
N GLU A 305 5.05 29.89 -21.08
CA GLU A 305 6.20 29.00 -20.86
C GLU A 305 6.08 27.71 -21.69
N GLN A 306 4.91 27.06 -21.65
CA GLN A 306 4.64 25.83 -22.42
C GLN A 306 4.67 26.08 -23.94
N LEU A 307 4.26 27.27 -24.36
CA LEU A 307 4.32 27.65 -25.77
C LEU A 307 5.78 27.80 -26.23
N LEU A 308 6.61 28.52 -25.45
CA LEU A 308 8.05 28.70 -25.75
C LEU A 308 8.81 27.36 -25.74
N ALA A 309 8.44 26.45 -24.85
CA ALA A 309 9.05 25.11 -24.78
C ALA A 309 8.89 24.29 -26.08
N LYS A 310 7.95 24.63 -26.97
CA LYS A 310 7.81 23.98 -28.27
C LYS A 310 9.03 24.24 -29.20
N LEU A 311 9.76 25.32 -28.96
CA LEU A 311 10.91 25.72 -29.76
C LEU A 311 12.20 24.99 -29.38
N GLY A 312 12.15 24.09 -28.39
CA GLY A 312 13.29 23.34 -27.87
C GLY A 312 14.04 24.10 -26.76
N ASP A 313 15.29 23.67 -26.50
CA ASP A 313 16.09 24.19 -25.38
C ASP A 313 16.54 25.65 -25.58
N ILE A 314 16.63 26.12 -26.80
CA ILE A 314 17.09 27.49 -27.12
C ILE A 314 15.97 28.19 -27.89
N THR A 315 15.33 29.15 -27.21
CA THR A 315 14.32 30.02 -27.84
C THR A 315 15.02 31.03 -28.74
N PRO A 316 14.61 31.17 -30.04
CA PRO A 316 15.21 32.16 -30.93
C PRO A 316 15.20 33.59 -30.37
N PRO A 317 16.29 34.37 -30.49
CA PRO A 317 16.41 35.74 -29.91
C PRO A 317 15.27 36.67 -30.36
N ILE A 318 14.81 36.54 -31.61
CA ILE A 318 13.70 37.36 -32.14
C ILE A 318 12.39 37.12 -31.38
N ILE A 319 12.14 35.87 -30.93
CA ILE A 319 10.95 35.52 -30.13
C ILE A 319 11.04 36.18 -28.75
N LEU A 320 12.22 36.18 -28.12
CA LEU A 320 12.44 36.85 -26.84
C LEU A 320 12.27 38.36 -26.96
N LYS A 321 12.84 38.97 -27.99
CA LYS A 321 12.66 40.41 -28.29
C LYS A 321 11.18 40.74 -28.55
N TYR A 322 10.46 39.89 -29.27
CA TYR A 322 9.03 40.08 -29.50
C TYR A 322 8.20 39.92 -28.21
N LEU A 323 8.54 38.96 -27.39
CA LEU A 323 7.89 38.78 -26.06
C LEU A 323 8.07 40.05 -25.20
N ASP A 324 9.28 40.60 -25.14
CA ASP A 324 9.58 41.83 -24.44
C ASP A 324 8.78 43.02 -24.99
N TYR A 325 8.70 43.16 -26.32
CA TYR A 325 7.84 44.15 -26.96
C TYR A 325 6.37 44.02 -26.55
N LEU A 326 5.87 42.79 -26.48
CA LEU A 326 4.49 42.51 -26.04
C LEU A 326 4.29 42.84 -24.55
N HIS A 327 5.27 42.61 -23.70
CA HIS A 327 5.22 42.98 -22.28
C HIS A 327 5.20 44.49 -22.11
N THR A 328 6.07 45.22 -22.81
CA THR A 328 6.10 46.69 -22.80
C THR A 328 4.75 47.27 -23.26
N ARG A 329 4.24 46.80 -24.37
CA ARG A 329 2.94 47.17 -24.88
C ARG A 329 1.78 46.88 -23.93
N ARG A 330 1.88 45.76 -23.18
CA ARG A 330 0.92 45.41 -22.11
C ARG A 330 0.91 46.49 -21.01
N LEU A 331 2.05 46.90 -20.57
CA LEU A 331 2.20 47.92 -19.52
C LEU A 331 1.69 49.29 -19.98
N GLU A 332 2.02 49.70 -21.20
CA GLU A 332 1.65 51.00 -21.77
C GLU A 332 0.15 51.11 -22.09
N ARG A 333 -0.46 50.02 -22.60
CA ARG A 333 -1.87 50.02 -23.11
C ARG A 333 -2.85 49.30 -22.22
N GLY A 334 -2.41 48.75 -21.09
CA GLY A 334 -3.29 48.01 -20.16
C GLY A 334 -3.91 46.74 -20.74
N THR A 335 -3.27 46.10 -21.76
CA THR A 335 -3.83 44.90 -22.39
C THR A 335 -3.66 43.68 -21.48
N SER A 336 -4.54 42.68 -21.62
CA SER A 336 -4.49 41.49 -20.80
C SER A 336 -3.32 40.55 -21.20
N ILE A 337 -2.83 39.76 -20.25
CA ILE A 337 -1.83 38.72 -20.53
C ILE A 337 -2.34 37.67 -21.52
N THR A 338 -3.65 37.43 -21.55
CA THR A 338 -4.29 36.55 -22.54
C THR A 338 -4.09 37.09 -23.95
N THR A 339 -4.23 38.42 -24.14
CA THR A 339 -3.99 39.10 -25.43
C THR A 339 -2.52 38.93 -25.82
N LEU A 340 -1.58 39.09 -24.89
CA LEU A 340 -0.17 38.88 -25.12
C LEU A 340 0.09 37.45 -25.62
N ARG A 341 -0.41 36.44 -24.90
CA ARG A 341 -0.24 35.04 -25.31
C ARG A 341 -0.84 34.74 -26.68
N LEU A 342 -2.04 35.26 -26.96
CA LEU A 342 -2.68 35.08 -28.26
C LEU A 342 -1.90 35.73 -29.42
N SER A 343 -1.19 36.85 -29.15
CA SER A 343 -0.30 37.47 -30.13
C SER A 343 1.00 36.70 -30.33
N LEU A 344 1.54 36.10 -29.26
CA LEU A 344 2.78 35.31 -29.30
C LEU A 344 2.57 33.96 -29.99
N GLN A 345 1.42 33.31 -29.76
CA GLN A 345 1.17 31.94 -30.18
C GLN A 345 1.38 31.69 -31.70
N PRO A 346 0.83 32.48 -32.64
CA PRO A 346 1.03 32.24 -34.07
C PRO A 346 2.47 32.42 -34.48
N VAL A 347 3.22 33.30 -33.82
CA VAL A 347 4.65 33.51 -34.11
C VAL A 347 5.45 32.28 -33.71
N VAL A 348 5.26 31.78 -32.48
CA VAL A 348 5.91 30.55 -32.01
C VAL A 348 5.51 29.35 -32.87
N ASP A 349 4.23 29.19 -33.20
CA ASP A 349 3.73 28.10 -34.05
C ASP A 349 4.38 28.12 -35.45
N MET A 350 4.60 29.33 -36.06
CA MET A 350 5.32 29.48 -37.34
C MET A 350 6.79 29.08 -37.21
N TYR A 351 7.48 29.58 -36.15
CA TYR A 351 8.89 29.23 -35.92
C TYR A 351 9.08 27.74 -35.74
N HIS A 352 8.17 27.10 -35.00
CA HIS A 352 8.17 25.64 -34.84
C HIS A 352 7.86 24.91 -36.17
N GLN A 353 6.83 25.36 -36.90
CA GLN A 353 6.38 24.68 -38.13
C GLN A 353 7.39 24.77 -39.26
N PHE A 354 8.10 25.88 -39.41
CA PHE A 354 9.06 26.13 -40.48
C PHE A 354 10.52 26.00 -40.02
N GLU A 355 10.74 25.47 -38.81
CA GLU A 355 12.04 25.26 -38.20
C GLU A 355 12.97 26.49 -38.26
N LEU A 356 12.37 27.68 -38.09
CA LEU A 356 13.11 28.95 -38.13
C LEU A 356 13.99 29.07 -36.86
N LYS A 357 15.24 29.49 -37.09
CA LYS A 357 16.27 29.61 -36.03
C LYS A 357 16.85 31.03 -36.00
N ASP A 358 17.47 31.35 -34.89
CA ASP A 358 18.22 32.59 -34.68
C ASP A 358 17.36 33.83 -34.93
N GLU A 359 17.85 34.75 -35.72
CA GLU A 359 17.17 36.00 -36.10
C GLU A 359 16.46 35.92 -37.47
N ASN A 360 16.29 34.73 -38.01
CA ASN A 360 15.62 34.57 -39.29
C ASN A 360 14.13 34.97 -39.19
N THR A 361 13.77 35.95 -40.03
CA THR A 361 12.37 36.39 -40.14
C THR A 361 11.58 35.49 -41.09
N PRO A 362 10.29 35.21 -40.80
CA PRO A 362 9.46 34.44 -41.74
C PRO A 362 9.27 35.20 -43.05
N SER A 363 9.41 34.52 -44.18
CA SER A 363 9.14 35.05 -45.48
C SER A 363 7.64 35.27 -45.72
N GLN A 364 7.28 36.11 -46.70
CA GLN A 364 5.86 36.30 -47.05
C GLN A 364 5.18 34.98 -47.47
N ALA A 365 5.87 34.11 -48.20
CA ALA A 365 5.34 32.80 -48.57
C ALA A 365 5.05 31.89 -47.37
N GLN A 366 5.89 31.92 -46.32
CA GLN A 366 5.66 31.18 -45.05
C GLN A 366 4.47 31.74 -44.26
N LEU A 367 4.32 33.09 -44.21
CA LEU A 367 3.16 33.76 -43.61
C LEU A 367 1.88 33.34 -44.31
N ASP A 368 1.88 33.38 -45.64
CA ASP A 368 0.70 33.03 -46.44
C ASP A 368 0.34 31.53 -46.29
N ALA A 369 1.34 30.65 -46.31
CA ALA A 369 1.17 29.22 -46.07
C ALA A 369 0.61 28.93 -44.64
N TYR A 370 1.10 29.63 -43.62
CA TYR A 370 0.59 29.50 -42.27
C TYR A 370 -0.86 29.97 -42.17
N LEU A 371 -1.18 31.13 -42.74
CA LEU A 371 -2.55 31.71 -42.74
C LEU A 371 -3.55 30.92 -43.61
N ALA A 372 -3.09 30.23 -44.64
CA ALA A 372 -3.91 29.31 -45.40
C ALA A 372 -4.46 28.17 -44.53
N ILE A 373 -3.63 27.68 -43.57
CA ILE A 373 -4.00 26.61 -42.65
C ILE A 373 -4.75 27.17 -41.43
N LYS A 374 -4.33 28.32 -40.90
CA LYS A 374 -4.81 28.94 -39.66
C LYS A 374 -5.33 30.36 -39.90
N SER A 375 -6.34 30.52 -40.75
CA SER A 375 -6.90 31.81 -41.17
C SER A 375 -7.37 32.71 -39.99
N GLY A 376 -7.89 32.10 -38.91
CA GLY A 376 -8.32 32.82 -37.71
C GLY A 376 -7.17 33.48 -36.92
N GLN A 377 -5.91 33.18 -37.19
CA GLN A 377 -4.74 33.76 -36.50
C GLN A 377 -4.28 35.09 -37.10
N ARG A 378 -4.89 35.57 -38.20
CA ARG A 378 -4.50 36.80 -38.87
C ARG A 378 -4.49 38.03 -37.95
N ALA A 379 -5.54 38.20 -37.13
CA ALA A 379 -5.63 39.28 -36.17
C ALA A 379 -4.53 39.25 -35.12
N SER A 380 -4.16 38.06 -34.66
CA SER A 380 -3.10 37.84 -33.65
C SER A 380 -1.69 38.18 -34.19
N LEU A 381 -1.46 38.04 -35.51
CA LEU A 381 -0.22 38.41 -36.17
C LEU A 381 -0.07 39.92 -36.45
N MET A 382 -1.16 40.71 -36.33
CA MET A 382 -1.11 42.16 -36.61
C MET A 382 -0.17 42.94 -35.69
N SER A 383 0.23 42.41 -34.53
CA SER A 383 1.21 43.03 -33.64
C SER A 383 2.66 42.66 -34.01
N PHE A 384 2.85 41.51 -34.69
CA PHE A 384 4.18 41.05 -35.08
C PHE A 384 4.72 41.80 -36.30
N LEU A 385 3.92 42.17 -37.26
CA LEU A 385 4.33 42.89 -38.47
C LEU A 385 4.97 44.27 -38.15
N PRO A 386 4.36 45.17 -37.31
CA PRO A 386 5.01 46.41 -36.91
C PRO A 386 6.31 46.18 -36.10
N PHE A 387 6.31 45.14 -35.29
CA PHE A 387 7.54 44.77 -34.54
C PHE A 387 8.69 44.43 -35.51
N LEU A 388 8.41 43.63 -36.55
CA LEU A 388 9.41 43.30 -37.58
C LEU A 388 9.91 44.55 -38.31
N ARG A 389 8.99 45.42 -38.76
CA ARG A 389 9.33 46.66 -39.49
C ARG A 389 10.19 47.64 -38.69
N ASN A 390 10.05 47.64 -37.36
CA ASN A 390 10.78 48.55 -36.50
C ASN A 390 12.11 48.03 -36.01
N ASN A 391 12.35 46.70 -36.07
CA ASN A 391 13.53 46.10 -35.47
C ASN A 391 14.38 45.27 -36.46
N TYR A 392 13.85 44.99 -37.66
CA TYR A 392 14.47 44.20 -38.72
C TYR A 392 14.12 44.76 -40.10
#